data_c33e9142cdad9f26bff725719a01561e
#
_entry.id   c33e9142cdad9f26bff725719a01561e
#
_cell.length_a   1.000
_cell.length_b   1.000
_cell.length_c   1.000
_cell.angle_alpha   90.00
_cell.angle_beta   90.00
_cell.angle_gamma   90.00
#
_symmetry.space_group_name_H-M   'P 1'
#
loop_
_entity.id
_entity.type
_entity.pdbx_description
1 polymer ?
#
loop_
_entity_poly.entity_id
_entity_poly.type
_entity_poly.pdbx_seq_one_letter_code
_entity_poly.pdbx_strand_id
1 'polypeptide(L)'
;MALKNGYAGNFAGYKVYSSNNVAHSRTISFSSVVATDAITIGGVTFTFVSSSPSAAGDVLKGANDAAALANLAAAINGGSGAGTNYIEVSAADRAKLKNARAHLDGTTGVLTTAGAVVVSTDDTTITVGNAEEHAILCRPGAIDLIMQQNIDVRKTPLPKQKADYYIISCLYGKKTFTEGKNRMVDIKIAA
;
A
#
# COMPACT_ATOMS: atom_id res chain seq x y z
N MET A 1 5.04 -11.07 -30.38
CA MET A 1 5.78 -9.86 -29.99
C MET A 1 5.87 -9.86 -28.46
N ALA A 2 7.04 -10.17 -27.89
CA ALA A 2 7.19 -10.13 -26.44
C ALA A 2 7.06 -8.68 -25.97
N LEU A 3 6.11 -8.41 -25.10
CA LEU A 3 5.99 -7.12 -24.42
C LEU A 3 7.31 -6.88 -23.66
N LYS A 4 8.12 -5.95 -24.14
CA LYS A 4 9.35 -5.54 -23.47
C LYS A 4 8.96 -4.79 -22.19
N ASN A 5 8.77 -5.53 -21.10
CA ASN A 5 8.80 -5.06 -19.70
C ASN A 5 8.49 -3.55 -19.49
N GLY A 6 7.38 -3.03 -20.02
CA GLY A 6 7.00 -1.63 -19.84
C GLY A 6 7.96 -0.57 -20.41
N TYR A 7 8.96 -0.95 -21.21
CA TYR A 7 9.88 0.01 -21.81
C TYR A 7 9.14 0.97 -22.77
N ALA A 8 9.15 2.26 -22.42
CA ALA A 8 8.45 3.30 -23.16
C ALA A 8 9.35 4.07 -24.14
N GLY A 9 10.67 4.06 -23.91
CA GLY A 9 11.61 4.77 -24.79
C GLY A 9 12.83 5.33 -24.06
N ASN A 10 13.59 6.18 -24.74
CA ASN A 10 14.70 6.95 -24.17
C ASN A 10 14.33 8.43 -24.12
N PHE A 11 14.62 9.07 -23.00
CA PHE A 11 14.50 10.51 -22.84
C PHE A 11 15.79 11.05 -22.21
N ALA A 12 16.41 12.01 -22.84
CA ALA A 12 17.66 12.66 -22.37
C ALA A 12 18.75 11.67 -21.92
N GLY A 13 18.91 10.52 -22.63
CA GLY A 13 19.89 9.49 -22.31
C GLY A 13 19.44 8.47 -21.23
N TYR A 14 18.27 8.64 -20.66
CA TYR A 14 17.69 7.70 -19.69
C TYR A 14 16.69 6.75 -20.37
N LYS A 15 16.71 5.48 -19.98
CA LYS A 15 15.68 4.52 -20.35
C LYS A 15 14.43 4.74 -19.52
N VAL A 16 13.30 4.96 -20.17
CA VAL A 16 12.00 5.18 -19.51
C VAL A 16 11.21 3.88 -19.52
N TYR A 17 10.69 3.53 -18.38
CA TYR A 17 9.81 2.37 -18.17
C TYR A 17 8.49 2.83 -17.55
N SER A 18 7.38 2.31 -18.05
CA SER A 18 6.06 2.48 -17.43
C SER A 18 5.71 1.24 -16.62
N SER A 19 5.17 1.41 -15.45
CA SER A 19 4.74 0.32 -14.57
C SER A 19 3.50 0.69 -13.79
N ASN A 20 2.49 -0.18 -13.77
CA ASN A 20 1.31 -0.03 -12.93
C ASN A 20 1.62 -0.22 -11.43
N ASN A 21 2.85 -0.61 -11.09
CA ASN A 21 3.30 -0.77 -9.71
C ASN A 21 4.01 0.47 -9.17
N VAL A 22 4.09 1.55 -9.94
CA VAL A 22 4.58 2.84 -9.42
C VAL A 22 3.56 3.36 -8.41
N ALA A 23 4.07 3.80 -7.27
CA ALA A 23 3.23 4.25 -6.18
C ALA A 23 2.46 5.53 -6.56
N HIS A 24 1.18 5.56 -6.18
CA HIS A 24 0.40 6.79 -6.08
C HIS A 24 0.31 7.13 -4.61
N SER A 25 0.43 8.39 -4.26
CA SER A 25 0.26 8.84 -2.87
C SER A 25 -0.85 9.88 -2.75
N ARG A 26 -1.51 9.86 -1.60
CA ARG A 26 -2.46 10.90 -1.18
C ARG A 26 -2.22 11.22 0.27
N THR A 27 -2.38 12.49 0.62
CA THR A 27 -2.41 12.91 2.01
C THR A 27 -3.84 12.79 2.55
N ILE A 28 -3.95 12.39 3.80
CA ILE A 28 -5.19 12.38 4.56
C ILE A 28 -4.93 13.16 5.84
N SER A 29 -5.70 14.21 6.05
CA SER A 29 -5.61 15.00 7.27
C SER A 29 -6.98 15.11 7.93
N PHE A 30 -6.97 15.17 9.26
CA PHE A 30 -8.16 15.27 10.07
C PHE A 30 -8.21 16.62 10.78
N SER A 31 -9.42 17.13 10.97
CA SER A 31 -9.70 18.35 11.70
C SER A 31 -10.93 18.12 12.59
N SER A 32 -10.68 17.68 13.82
CA SER A 32 -11.72 17.37 14.80
C SER A 32 -12.69 16.28 14.36
N VAL A 33 -12.16 15.13 13.96
CA VAL A 33 -12.96 13.94 13.58
C VAL A 33 -13.93 13.57 14.70
N VAL A 34 -15.18 13.35 14.33
CA VAL A 34 -16.24 12.94 15.25
C VAL A 34 -16.68 11.49 14.97
N ALA A 35 -17.46 10.94 15.90
CA ALA A 35 -18.09 9.64 15.67
C ALA A 35 -19.09 9.75 14.50
N THR A 36 -19.15 8.72 13.68
CA THR A 36 -19.91 8.59 12.42
C THR A 36 -19.23 9.15 11.18
N ASP A 37 -18.18 9.98 11.31
CA ASP A 37 -17.38 10.37 10.15
C ASP A 37 -16.83 9.11 9.46
N ALA A 38 -16.74 9.16 8.14
CA ALA A 38 -16.34 8.00 7.35
C ALA A 38 -15.41 8.35 6.19
N ILE A 39 -14.53 7.42 5.87
CA ILE A 39 -13.67 7.49 4.69
C ILE A 39 -13.75 6.19 3.91
N THR A 40 -13.93 6.28 2.61
CA THR A 40 -13.97 5.12 1.72
C THR A 40 -12.69 5.05 0.88
N ILE A 41 -11.99 3.92 0.95
CA ILE A 41 -10.73 3.66 0.27
C ILE A 41 -10.87 2.40 -0.57
N GLY A 42 -10.80 2.53 -1.90
CA GLY A 42 -10.93 1.38 -2.80
C GLY A 42 -12.27 0.64 -2.69
N GLY A 43 -13.34 1.35 -2.32
CA GLY A 43 -14.65 0.76 -2.09
C GLY A 43 -14.79 0.03 -0.75
N VAL A 44 -13.89 0.29 0.20
CA VAL A 44 -13.97 -0.17 1.59
C VAL A 44 -14.17 1.04 2.48
N THR A 45 -15.26 1.06 3.24
CA THR A 45 -15.60 2.17 4.13
C THR A 45 -15.07 1.90 5.53
N PHE A 46 -14.40 2.90 6.09
CA PHE A 46 -13.99 2.95 7.48
C PHE A 46 -14.79 4.03 8.20
N THR A 47 -15.47 3.67 9.28
CA THR A 47 -16.33 4.57 10.06
C THR A 47 -15.71 4.80 11.42
N PHE A 48 -15.59 6.08 11.82
CA PHE A 48 -15.05 6.41 13.13
C PHE A 48 -16.12 6.27 14.22
N VAL A 49 -15.71 5.66 15.34
CA VAL A 49 -16.58 5.46 16.51
C VAL A 49 -15.93 6.05 17.76
N SER A 50 -16.76 6.53 18.70
CA SER A 50 -16.29 7.13 19.95
C SER A 50 -16.01 6.12 21.06
N SER A 51 -16.60 4.93 20.95
CA SER A 51 -16.46 3.81 21.88
C SER A 51 -15.86 2.59 21.18
N SER A 52 -15.76 1.46 21.87
CA SER A 52 -15.18 0.23 21.31
C SER A 52 -15.79 -0.11 19.94
N PRO A 53 -14.95 -0.29 18.90
CA PRO A 53 -15.40 -0.73 17.59
C PRO A 53 -16.14 -2.07 17.66
N SER A 54 -17.18 -2.26 16.87
CA SER A 54 -18.01 -3.46 16.92
C SER A 54 -18.36 -4.04 15.55
N ALA A 55 -18.39 -3.23 14.52
CA ALA A 55 -18.67 -3.67 13.16
C ALA A 55 -17.40 -3.69 12.29
N ALA A 56 -17.38 -4.50 11.26
CA ALA A 56 -16.27 -4.56 10.31
C ALA A 56 -16.04 -3.19 9.66
N GLY A 57 -14.81 -2.67 9.72
CA GLY A 57 -14.47 -1.34 9.24
C GLY A 57 -14.64 -0.22 10.28
N ASP A 58 -15.14 -0.51 11.48
CA ASP A 58 -15.14 0.47 12.57
C ASP A 58 -13.71 0.78 13.01
N VAL A 59 -13.42 2.08 13.23
CA VAL A 59 -12.14 2.60 13.68
C VAL A 59 -12.36 3.52 14.87
N LEU A 60 -11.68 3.27 15.97
CA LEU A 60 -11.77 4.13 17.16
C LEU A 60 -11.14 5.49 16.86
N LYS A 61 -11.90 6.58 17.04
CA LYS A 61 -11.37 7.94 16.85
C LYS A 61 -10.27 8.33 17.85
N GLY A 62 -10.22 7.63 18.98
CA GLY A 62 -9.22 7.94 20.02
C GLY A 62 -9.44 9.31 20.68
N ALA A 63 -8.38 9.82 21.33
CA ALA A 63 -8.44 11.06 22.09
C ALA A 63 -8.27 12.33 21.21
N ASN A 64 -7.68 12.20 20.03
CA ASN A 64 -7.38 13.30 19.10
C ASN A 64 -7.22 12.78 17.67
N ASP A 65 -7.09 13.71 16.71
CA ASP A 65 -6.96 13.42 15.29
C ASP A 65 -5.72 12.55 14.97
N ALA A 66 -4.61 12.74 15.67
CA ALA A 66 -3.42 11.92 15.49
C ALA A 66 -3.67 10.45 15.90
N ALA A 67 -4.42 10.22 16.97
CA ALA A 67 -4.81 8.87 17.39
C ALA A 67 -5.79 8.25 16.38
N ALA A 68 -6.74 9.02 15.86
CA ALA A 68 -7.67 8.58 14.83
C ALA A 68 -6.92 8.16 13.55
N LEU A 69 -5.96 8.97 13.09
CA LEU A 69 -5.12 8.65 11.93
C LEU A 69 -4.27 7.39 12.15
N ALA A 70 -3.70 7.22 13.35
CA ALA A 70 -2.90 6.05 13.68
C ALA A 70 -3.76 4.77 13.65
N ASN A 71 -4.98 4.84 14.19
CA ASN A 71 -5.92 3.73 14.18
C ASN A 71 -6.40 3.40 12.76
N LEU A 72 -6.67 4.43 11.93
CA LEU A 72 -6.99 4.22 10.52
C LEU A 72 -5.84 3.59 9.75
N ALA A 73 -4.61 4.05 9.96
CA ALA A 73 -3.43 3.47 9.33
C ALA A 73 -3.24 2.00 9.73
N ALA A 74 -3.45 1.68 11.01
CA ALA A 74 -3.43 0.29 11.48
C ALA A 74 -4.53 -0.56 10.83
N ALA A 75 -5.75 -0.04 10.70
CA ALA A 75 -6.87 -0.72 10.06
C ALA A 75 -6.60 -1.01 8.57
N ILE A 76 -6.06 -0.04 7.83
CA ILE A 76 -5.68 -0.20 6.42
C ILE A 76 -4.58 -1.25 6.26
N ASN A 77 -3.57 -1.21 7.11
CA ASN A 77 -2.41 -2.10 7.02
C ASN A 77 -2.67 -3.51 7.60
N GLY A 78 -3.75 -3.73 8.35
CA GLY A 78 -3.94 -4.93 9.16
C GLY A 78 -2.90 -5.02 10.28
N GLY A 79 -2.58 -3.89 10.92
CA GLY A 79 -1.58 -3.77 11.97
C GLY A 79 -2.08 -4.19 13.35
N SER A 80 -1.34 -3.84 14.39
CA SER A 80 -1.73 -4.10 15.78
C SER A 80 -2.96 -3.27 16.19
N GLY A 81 -3.75 -3.77 17.16
CA GLY A 81 -4.93 -3.10 17.71
C GLY A 81 -6.27 -3.58 17.16
N ALA A 82 -6.28 -4.65 16.34
CA ALA A 82 -7.52 -5.30 15.92
C ALA A 82 -8.33 -5.79 17.13
N GLY A 83 -9.64 -5.57 17.10
CA GLY A 83 -10.55 -5.86 18.20
C GLY A 83 -10.59 -4.80 19.32
N THR A 84 -9.68 -3.83 19.32
CA THR A 84 -9.62 -2.74 20.32
C THR A 84 -9.69 -1.37 19.67
N ASN A 85 -8.80 -1.10 18.74
CA ASN A 85 -8.70 0.19 18.05
C ASN A 85 -9.45 0.20 16.71
N TYR A 86 -9.69 -0.96 16.14
CA TYR A 86 -10.48 -1.14 14.92
C TYR A 86 -10.99 -2.57 14.83
N ILE A 87 -12.03 -2.80 14.04
CA ILE A 87 -12.45 -4.14 13.63
C ILE A 87 -11.98 -4.40 12.21
N GLU A 88 -11.40 -5.58 12.00
CA GLU A 88 -10.95 -5.98 10.67
C GLU A 88 -12.10 -6.02 9.67
N VAL A 89 -11.83 -5.53 8.48
CA VAL A 89 -12.74 -5.64 7.35
C VAL A 89 -12.82 -7.07 6.85
N SER A 90 -13.87 -7.40 6.10
CA SER A 90 -14.04 -8.73 5.53
C SER A 90 -12.82 -9.17 4.69
N ALA A 91 -12.62 -10.48 4.50
CA ALA A 91 -11.55 -11.00 3.64
C ALA A 91 -11.66 -10.47 2.20
N ALA A 92 -12.89 -10.27 1.69
CA ALA A 92 -13.14 -9.70 0.37
C ALA A 92 -12.70 -8.23 0.30
N ASP A 93 -12.98 -7.44 1.35
CA ASP A 93 -12.57 -6.05 1.43
C ASP A 93 -11.06 -5.92 1.69
N ARG A 94 -10.48 -6.81 2.49
CA ARG A 94 -9.03 -6.88 2.66
C ARG A 94 -8.31 -7.13 1.32
N ALA A 95 -8.90 -7.94 0.45
CA ALA A 95 -8.36 -8.16 -0.90
C ALA A 95 -8.37 -6.89 -1.77
N LYS A 96 -9.36 -6.00 -1.61
CA LYS A 96 -9.38 -4.68 -2.29
C LYS A 96 -8.27 -3.75 -1.79
N LEU A 97 -7.90 -3.85 -0.50
CA LEU A 97 -6.86 -3.05 0.15
C LEU A 97 -5.45 -3.63 0.03
N LYS A 98 -5.25 -4.79 -0.61
CA LYS A 98 -3.95 -5.48 -0.65
C LYS A 98 -2.77 -4.63 -1.13
N ASN A 99 -3.04 -3.66 -1.99
CA ASN A 99 -2.05 -2.76 -2.58
C ASN A 99 -2.01 -1.37 -1.90
N ALA A 100 -2.87 -1.14 -0.89
CA ALA A 100 -2.90 0.09 -0.12
C ALA A 100 -2.03 -0.05 1.13
N ARG A 101 -1.28 1.00 1.44
CA ARG A 101 -0.50 1.12 2.69
C ARG A 101 -0.66 2.54 3.21
N ALA A 102 -0.82 2.65 4.51
CA ALA A 102 -0.91 3.94 5.18
C ALA A 102 0.23 4.08 6.19
N HIS A 103 0.79 5.26 6.29
CA HIS A 103 1.75 5.63 7.32
C HIS A 103 1.50 7.07 7.78
N LEU A 104 2.06 7.42 8.92
CA LEU A 104 1.96 8.76 9.45
C LEU A 104 3.22 9.55 9.09
N ASP A 105 3.01 10.80 8.67
CA ASP A 105 4.05 11.81 8.52
C ASP A 105 3.65 13.02 9.38
N GLY A 106 4.15 13.03 10.61
CA GLY A 106 3.72 14.00 11.62
C GLY A 106 2.24 13.83 11.97
N THR A 107 1.45 14.86 11.72
CA THR A 107 -0.02 14.87 11.95
C THR A 107 -0.84 14.52 10.71
N THR A 108 -0.19 14.16 9.61
CA THR A 108 -0.82 13.83 8.34
C THR A 108 -0.66 12.34 8.07
N GLY A 109 -1.73 11.69 7.64
CA GLY A 109 -1.68 10.34 7.09
C GLY A 109 -1.25 10.38 5.63
N VAL A 110 -0.34 9.51 5.23
CA VAL A 110 0.00 9.31 3.83
C VAL A 110 -0.48 7.93 3.40
N LEU A 111 -1.40 7.90 2.45
CA LEU A 111 -1.88 6.69 1.81
C LEU A 111 -1.08 6.47 0.53
N THR A 112 -0.37 5.36 0.47
CA THR A 112 0.36 4.92 -0.72
C THR A 112 -0.35 3.71 -1.31
N THR A 113 -0.61 3.74 -2.61
CA THR A 113 -1.26 2.64 -3.32
C THR A 113 -0.45 2.23 -4.55
N ALA A 114 -0.49 0.95 -4.89
CA ALA A 114 -0.01 0.49 -6.19
C ALA A 114 -1.15 0.63 -7.20
N GLY A 115 -1.04 1.64 -8.05
CA GLY A 115 -2.10 2.04 -8.98
C GLY A 115 -3.12 3.01 -8.37
N ALA A 116 -3.96 3.57 -9.22
CA ALA A 116 -4.98 4.53 -8.80
C ALA A 116 -6.05 3.85 -7.94
N VAL A 117 -6.25 4.36 -6.73
CA VAL A 117 -7.30 3.92 -5.81
C VAL A 117 -8.20 5.12 -5.51
N VAL A 118 -9.49 4.93 -5.67
CA VAL A 118 -10.47 5.96 -5.32
C VAL A 118 -10.51 6.10 -3.81
N VAL A 119 -10.36 7.34 -3.35
CA VAL A 119 -10.55 7.72 -1.94
C VAL A 119 -11.60 8.82 -1.91
N SER A 120 -12.62 8.64 -1.11
CA SER A 120 -13.72 9.60 -0.95
C SER A 120 -14.13 9.71 0.50
N THR A 121 -14.63 10.88 0.86
CA THR A 121 -15.30 11.16 2.12
C THR A 121 -16.38 12.19 1.86
N ASP A 122 -17.47 12.12 2.59
CA ASP A 122 -18.53 13.12 2.58
C ASP A 122 -18.43 14.06 3.79
N ASP A 123 -17.45 13.82 4.67
CA ASP A 123 -17.26 14.55 5.92
C ASP A 123 -16.27 15.71 5.74
N THR A 124 -16.63 16.87 6.26
CA THR A 124 -15.81 18.09 6.20
C THR A 124 -14.61 18.07 7.15
N THR A 125 -14.62 17.17 8.12
CA THR A 125 -13.54 16.95 9.09
C THR A 125 -12.38 16.13 8.53
N ILE A 126 -12.61 15.47 7.40
CA ILE A 126 -11.63 14.63 6.72
C ILE A 126 -11.24 15.31 5.39
N THR A 127 -9.99 15.66 5.24
CA THR A 127 -9.46 16.21 3.99
C THR A 127 -8.59 15.18 3.30
N VAL A 128 -8.95 14.87 2.05
CA VAL A 128 -8.17 13.99 1.17
C VAL A 128 -7.49 14.85 0.12
N GLY A 129 -6.16 14.84 0.13
CA GLY A 129 -5.35 15.54 -0.87
C GLY A 129 -5.48 14.91 -2.26
N ASN A 130 -5.06 15.66 -3.27
CA ASN A 130 -5.01 15.17 -4.64
C ASN A 130 -4.10 13.95 -4.75
N ALA A 131 -4.36 13.11 -5.74
CA ALA A 131 -3.45 12.03 -6.06
C ALA A 131 -2.13 12.60 -6.57
N GLU A 132 -1.01 12.12 -6.02
CA GLU A 132 0.32 12.39 -6.55
C GLU A 132 0.82 11.13 -7.24
N GLU A 133 1.20 11.24 -8.49
CA GLU A 133 1.90 10.17 -9.20
C GLU A 133 3.40 10.29 -8.95
N HIS A 134 4.07 9.16 -8.84
CA HIS A 134 5.50 9.12 -8.60
C HIS A 134 6.24 8.60 -9.83
N ALA A 135 7.30 9.27 -10.20
CA ALA A 135 8.29 8.77 -11.15
C ALA A 135 9.65 8.66 -10.44
N ILE A 136 10.33 7.55 -10.61
CA ILE A 136 11.63 7.30 -9.99
C ILE A 136 12.71 7.42 -11.05
N LEU A 137 13.57 8.42 -10.90
CA LEU A 137 14.79 8.55 -11.67
C LEU A 137 15.94 7.93 -10.88
N CYS A 138 16.57 6.87 -11.40
CA CYS A 138 17.66 6.22 -10.72
C CYS A 138 18.84 5.91 -11.63
N ARG A 139 20.04 5.87 -11.05
CA ARG A 139 21.27 5.33 -11.68
C ARG A 139 21.42 3.85 -11.34
N PRO A 140 22.17 3.08 -12.13
CA PRO A 140 22.53 1.70 -11.79
C PRO A 140 23.13 1.61 -10.37
N GLY A 141 22.74 0.57 -9.62
CA GLY A 141 23.20 0.37 -8.25
C GLY A 141 22.45 1.21 -7.19
N ALA A 142 21.31 1.81 -7.55
CA ALA A 142 20.45 2.49 -6.58
C ALA A 142 19.65 1.49 -5.73
N ILE A 143 19.20 0.41 -6.34
CA ILE A 143 18.49 -0.70 -5.69
C ILE A 143 19.17 -1.99 -6.12
N ASP A 144 19.57 -2.81 -5.16
CA ASP A 144 20.12 -4.12 -5.43
C ASP A 144 19.07 -5.20 -5.19
N LEU A 145 18.89 -6.04 -6.19
CA LEU A 145 18.09 -7.26 -6.15
C LEU A 145 19.04 -8.44 -6.20
N ILE A 146 19.11 -9.21 -5.13
CA ILE A 146 19.93 -10.41 -5.05
C ILE A 146 19.01 -11.61 -5.09
N MET A 147 19.13 -12.44 -6.12
CA MET A 147 18.46 -13.73 -6.19
C MET A 147 19.42 -14.81 -5.72
N GLN A 148 19.13 -15.40 -4.55
CA GLN A 148 19.88 -16.50 -4.00
C GLN A 148 19.45 -17.83 -4.61
N GLN A 149 18.17 -17.97 -4.92
CA GLN A 149 17.61 -19.14 -5.56
C GLN A 149 16.62 -18.69 -6.65
N ASN A 150 16.86 -19.12 -7.88
CA ASN A 150 15.90 -18.95 -8.96
C ASN A 150 14.62 -19.74 -8.69
N ILE A 151 13.58 -19.48 -9.47
CA ILE A 151 12.33 -20.23 -9.41
C ILE A 151 12.65 -21.69 -9.67
N ASP A 152 12.46 -22.52 -8.63
CA ASP A 152 12.59 -23.99 -8.69
C ASP A 152 11.20 -24.59 -8.58
N VAL A 153 10.89 -25.48 -9.50
CA VAL A 153 9.61 -26.21 -9.54
C VAL A 153 9.89 -27.67 -9.31
N ARG A 154 9.47 -28.18 -8.17
CA ARG A 154 9.60 -29.60 -7.81
C ARG A 154 8.26 -30.29 -7.88
N LYS A 155 8.23 -31.43 -8.57
CA LYS A 155 7.11 -32.32 -8.62
C LYS A 155 7.36 -33.51 -7.68
N THR A 156 6.44 -33.75 -6.76
CA THR A 156 6.51 -34.90 -5.84
C THR A 156 5.23 -35.69 -5.92
N PRO A 157 5.27 -37.01 -6.22
CA PRO A 157 4.08 -37.82 -6.22
C PRO A 157 3.57 -38.02 -4.78
N LEU A 158 2.26 -37.98 -4.61
CA LEU A 158 1.63 -38.26 -3.33
C LEU A 158 1.45 -39.81 -3.18
N PRO A 159 2.09 -40.46 -2.16
CA PRO A 159 2.18 -41.91 -2.08
C PRO A 159 0.84 -42.63 -1.93
N LYS A 160 -0.22 -41.95 -1.51
CA LYS A 160 -1.55 -42.52 -1.24
C LYS A 160 -2.66 -42.00 -2.17
N GLN A 161 -2.33 -41.18 -3.14
CA GLN A 161 -3.29 -40.56 -4.05
C GLN A 161 -2.72 -40.56 -5.48
N LYS A 162 -3.59 -40.71 -6.49
CA LYS A 162 -3.20 -40.53 -7.91
C LYS A 162 -3.10 -39.04 -8.23
N ALA A 163 -2.23 -38.34 -7.51
CA ALA A 163 -2.02 -36.87 -7.66
C ALA A 163 -0.55 -36.51 -7.47
N ASP A 164 -0.14 -35.44 -8.11
CA ASP A 164 1.19 -34.88 -7.99
C ASP A 164 1.11 -33.57 -7.20
N TYR A 165 2.09 -33.37 -6.32
CA TYR A 165 2.27 -32.14 -5.58
C TYR A 165 3.37 -31.30 -6.24
N TYR A 166 3.09 -30.04 -6.54
CA TYR A 166 4.07 -29.10 -7.10
C TYR A 166 4.46 -28.08 -6.05
N ILE A 167 5.75 -28.01 -5.77
CA ILE A 167 6.34 -26.99 -4.90
C ILE A 167 7.06 -25.99 -5.78
N ILE A 168 6.67 -24.73 -5.70
CA ILE A 168 7.35 -23.64 -6.38
C ILE A 168 8.01 -22.78 -5.32
N SER A 169 9.33 -22.64 -5.40
CA SER A 169 10.10 -21.83 -4.45
C SER A 169 11.07 -20.89 -5.16
N CYS A 170 11.26 -19.71 -4.60
CA CYS A 170 12.33 -18.79 -4.97
C CYS A 170 12.82 -18.07 -3.71
N LEU A 171 14.08 -17.69 -3.68
CA LEU A 171 14.66 -16.92 -2.59
C LEU A 171 15.35 -15.69 -3.13
N TYR A 172 14.87 -14.52 -2.76
CA TYR A 172 15.44 -13.25 -3.18
C TYR A 172 15.47 -12.24 -2.02
N GLY A 173 16.39 -11.30 -2.11
CA GLY A 173 16.44 -10.14 -1.25
C GLY A 173 16.53 -8.86 -2.04
N LYS A 174 15.98 -7.78 -1.51
CA LYS A 174 16.12 -6.43 -2.07
C LYS A 174 16.62 -5.49 -0.98
N LYS A 175 17.53 -4.60 -1.34
CA LYS A 175 18.03 -3.57 -0.43
C LYS A 175 18.43 -2.31 -1.20
N THR A 176 18.09 -1.17 -0.61
CA THR A 176 18.63 0.13 -1.02
C THR A 176 19.66 0.53 0.03
N PHE A 177 20.92 0.63 -0.37
CA PHE A 177 21.98 1.10 0.50
C PHE A 177 21.92 2.62 0.68
N THR A 178 22.55 3.15 1.72
CA THR A 178 22.56 4.59 2.00
C THR A 178 23.12 5.39 0.81
N GLU A 179 24.19 4.89 0.18
CA GLU A 179 24.76 5.49 -1.03
C GLU A 179 23.83 5.34 -2.25
N GLY A 180 23.04 4.27 -2.32
CA GLY A 180 22.03 4.06 -3.35
C GLY A 180 20.90 5.09 -3.28
N LYS A 181 20.54 5.55 -2.09
CA LYS A 181 19.53 6.62 -1.91
C LYS A 181 19.96 7.92 -2.58
N ASN A 182 21.25 8.25 -2.58
CA ASN A 182 21.80 9.43 -3.26
C ASN A 182 21.83 9.29 -4.79
N ARG A 183 21.50 8.11 -5.31
CA ARG A 183 21.43 7.79 -6.75
C ARG A 183 19.99 7.72 -7.26
N MET A 184 19.02 8.03 -6.41
CA MET A 184 17.61 8.04 -6.74
C MET A 184 17.02 9.40 -6.48
N VAL A 185 16.11 9.81 -7.37
CA VAL A 185 15.26 10.99 -7.19
C VAL A 185 13.82 10.53 -7.38
N ASP A 186 12.99 10.79 -6.40
CA ASP A 186 11.54 10.63 -6.49
C ASP A 186 10.94 11.93 -7.01
N ILE A 187 10.29 11.85 -8.15
CA ILE A 187 9.62 12.97 -8.80
C ILE A 187 8.13 12.79 -8.55
N LYS A 188 7.55 13.70 -7.78
CA LYS A 188 6.12 13.76 -7.56
C LYS A 188 5.48 14.60 -8.66
N ILE A 189 4.48 14.05 -9.29
CA ILE A 189 3.67 14.69 -10.32
C ILE A 189 2.28 14.88 -9.72
N ALA A 190 1.88 16.14 -9.50
CA ALA A 190 0.52 16.44 -9.09
C ALA A 190 -0.42 16.16 -10.28
N ALA A 191 -1.49 15.39 -10.01
CA ALA A 191 -2.53 15.11 -10.98
C ALA A 191 -3.56 16.25 -11.03
#